data_d64b4291f430129cfb7dae2b0133683e
#
_entry.id   d64b4291f430129cfb7dae2b0133683e
#
_cell.length_a   1.000
_cell.length_b   1.000
_cell.length_c   1.000
_cell.angle_alpha   90.00
_cell.angle_beta   90.00
_cell.angle_gamma   90.00
#
_symmetry.space_group_name_H-M   'P 1'
#
loop_
_entity.id
_entity.type
_entity.pdbx_description
1 polymer ?
#
loop_
_entity_poly.entity_id
_entity_poly.type
_entity_poly.pdbx_seq_one_letter_code
_entity_poly.pdbx_strand_id
1 'polypeptide(L)'
;MSFDKNKHLREVLDTHKMCHVQDFVNKVKKRREEIKAKMHDHYGCDKYSSFGSGSFAKHTATNVKFDLDLVEPFKRNAFGALQEMFDSVHDFLAEEYKNTGVTIRRQKVSIGVSFPIEEGDEKPVELDVVPGRELSDNNYLDSHDLNLCFNEDHWGFKKGSSQKTNIQKQISHIEGKSSECQIIRLLKIWKKQKDKKYKAFVIELAVIRALDGYNGDMGLWPRLKYTMEYLRDHIAESSFHLFDPGNTNNDVVGTMQDYDRQSFKSDMES
;
A
#
# COMPACT_ATOMS: atom_id res chain seq x y z
N MET A 1 -29.75 -24.93 14.26
CA MET A 1 -29.66 -23.71 13.39
C MET A 1 -28.38 -23.81 12.61
N SER A 2 -28.44 -23.76 11.28
CA SER A 2 -27.20 -23.72 10.49
C SER A 2 -26.53 -22.35 10.67
N PHE A 3 -25.21 -22.36 10.82
CA PHE A 3 -24.40 -21.14 10.96
C PHE A 3 -24.43 -20.34 9.64
N ASP A 4 -24.94 -19.10 9.68
CA ASP A 4 -24.96 -18.21 8.52
C ASP A 4 -23.59 -17.54 8.33
N LYS A 5 -22.80 -18.12 7.43
CA LYS A 5 -21.45 -17.65 7.11
C LYS A 5 -21.46 -16.24 6.49
N ASN A 6 -22.44 -15.91 5.67
CA ASN A 6 -22.56 -14.58 5.07
C ASN A 6 -22.83 -13.50 6.13
N LYS A 7 -23.71 -13.80 7.08
CA LYS A 7 -23.99 -12.89 8.20
C LYS A 7 -22.72 -12.67 9.05
N HIS A 8 -22.04 -13.75 9.40
CA HIS A 8 -20.81 -13.67 10.18
C HIS A 8 -19.73 -12.83 9.48
N LEU A 9 -19.49 -13.04 8.19
CA LEU A 9 -18.50 -12.25 7.45
C LEU A 9 -18.88 -10.77 7.33
N ARG A 10 -20.17 -10.45 7.24
CA ARG A 10 -20.64 -9.05 7.32
C ARG A 10 -20.31 -8.43 8.69
N GLU A 11 -20.59 -9.15 9.77
CA GLU A 11 -20.27 -8.71 11.14
C GLU A 11 -18.77 -8.48 11.31
N VAL A 12 -17.91 -9.36 10.79
CA VAL A 12 -16.45 -9.16 10.77
C VAL A 12 -16.07 -7.88 10.03
N LEU A 13 -16.61 -7.66 8.83
CA LEU A 13 -16.35 -6.42 8.08
C LEU A 13 -16.84 -5.19 8.82
N ASP A 14 -18.02 -5.26 9.45
CA ASP A 14 -18.62 -4.15 10.18
C ASP A 14 -17.78 -3.78 11.41
N THR A 15 -17.31 -4.76 12.18
CA THR A 15 -16.42 -4.53 13.32
C THR A 15 -15.09 -3.88 12.92
N HIS A 16 -14.64 -4.12 11.68
CA HIS A 16 -13.35 -3.62 11.19
C HIS A 16 -13.46 -2.39 10.27
N LYS A 17 -14.60 -1.67 10.30
CA LYS A 17 -14.78 -0.43 9.54
C LYS A 17 -13.90 0.70 10.07
N MET A 18 -13.44 1.53 9.15
CA MET A 18 -12.63 2.73 9.46
C MET A 18 -13.39 3.77 10.28
N CYS A 19 -14.74 3.79 10.23
CA CYS A 19 -15.53 4.73 11.04
C CYS A 19 -15.39 4.49 12.55
N HIS A 20 -14.99 3.30 12.99
CA HIS A 20 -14.72 3.02 14.41
C HIS A 20 -13.45 3.71 14.95
N VAL A 21 -12.60 4.20 14.07
CA VAL A 21 -11.37 4.93 14.40
C VAL A 21 -11.32 6.28 13.71
N GLN A 22 -12.51 6.91 13.49
CA GLN A 22 -12.63 8.11 12.68
C GLN A 22 -11.82 9.28 13.22
N ASP A 23 -11.78 9.48 14.53
CA ASP A 23 -11.02 10.56 15.17
C ASP A 23 -9.51 10.39 14.91
N PHE A 24 -9.02 9.15 15.03
CA PHE A 24 -7.64 8.85 14.70
C PHE A 24 -7.35 9.06 13.21
N VAL A 25 -8.26 8.65 12.32
CA VAL A 25 -8.14 8.92 10.86
C VAL A 25 -8.08 10.41 10.57
N ASN A 26 -8.87 11.21 11.28
CA ASN A 26 -8.86 12.67 11.12
C ASN A 26 -7.52 13.27 11.57
N LYS A 27 -6.92 12.77 12.67
CA LYS A 27 -5.57 13.15 13.10
C LYS A 27 -4.53 12.80 12.03
N VAL A 28 -4.56 11.58 11.50
CA VAL A 28 -3.63 11.15 10.44
C VAL A 28 -3.77 12.04 9.20
N LYS A 29 -4.99 12.33 8.77
CA LYS A 29 -5.25 13.24 7.64
C LYS A 29 -4.70 14.65 7.90
N LYS A 30 -4.90 15.18 9.10
CA LYS A 30 -4.38 16.51 9.49
C LYS A 30 -2.86 16.54 9.41
N ARG A 31 -2.17 15.54 9.94
CA ARG A 31 -0.71 15.42 9.86
C ARG A 31 -0.20 15.27 8.43
N ARG A 32 -0.94 14.54 7.60
CA ARG A 32 -0.62 14.44 6.17
C ARG A 32 -0.71 15.79 5.45
N GLU A 33 -1.78 16.55 5.68
CA GLU A 33 -1.91 17.88 5.06
C GLU A 33 -0.85 18.87 5.59
N GLU A 34 -0.43 18.75 6.86
CA GLU A 34 0.70 19.50 7.42
C GLU A 34 2.00 19.20 6.68
N ILE A 35 2.36 17.91 6.51
CA ILE A 35 3.56 17.52 5.75
C ILE A 35 3.46 18.01 4.31
N LYS A 36 2.32 17.83 3.66
CA LYS A 36 2.08 18.25 2.28
C LYS A 36 2.30 19.76 2.09
N ALA A 37 1.82 20.58 3.04
CA ALA A 37 2.01 22.03 3.00
C ALA A 37 3.50 22.37 3.12
N LYS A 38 4.21 21.80 4.11
CA LYS A 38 5.65 22.00 4.29
C LYS A 38 6.47 21.59 3.06
N MET A 39 6.14 20.44 2.46
CA MET A 39 6.77 19.97 1.21
C MET A 39 6.50 20.91 0.03
N HIS A 40 5.30 21.49 -0.04
CA HIS A 40 4.96 22.46 -1.08
C HIS A 40 5.72 23.77 -0.88
N ASP A 41 5.79 24.27 0.35
CA ASP A 41 6.48 25.53 0.68
C ASP A 41 7.99 25.42 0.42
N HIS A 42 8.58 24.26 0.71
CA HIS A 42 10.03 24.05 0.52
C HIS A 42 10.43 23.80 -0.94
N TYR A 43 9.71 22.90 -1.63
CA TYR A 43 10.09 22.46 -2.99
C TYR A 43 9.38 23.22 -4.11
N GLY A 44 8.27 23.88 -3.82
CA GLY A 44 7.59 24.78 -4.74
C GLY A 44 7.37 24.18 -6.14
N CYS A 45 7.96 24.84 -7.15
CA CYS A 45 7.80 24.44 -8.53
C CYS A 45 8.61 23.21 -8.97
N ASP A 46 9.50 22.66 -8.10
CA ASP A 46 10.30 21.48 -8.41
C ASP A 46 9.51 20.17 -8.30
N LYS A 47 8.28 20.24 -7.80
CA LYS A 47 7.41 19.10 -7.66
C LYS A 47 6.02 19.32 -8.26
N TYR A 48 5.34 18.22 -8.49
CA TYR A 48 3.92 18.19 -8.81
C TYR A 48 3.05 18.10 -7.54
N SER A 49 1.74 18.17 -7.71
CA SER A 49 0.82 18.04 -6.60
C SER A 49 0.94 16.69 -5.91
N SER A 50 1.10 16.72 -4.59
CA SER A 50 1.12 15.52 -3.75
C SER A 50 -0.23 14.83 -3.73
N PHE A 51 -0.25 13.51 -3.61
CA PHE A 51 -1.50 12.74 -3.51
C PHE A 51 -1.37 11.59 -2.53
N GLY A 52 -2.53 11.13 -2.03
CA GLY A 52 -2.59 10.00 -1.12
C GLY A 52 -2.51 8.67 -1.84
N SER A 53 -1.89 7.68 -1.20
CA SER A 53 -1.83 6.31 -1.68
C SER A 53 -2.10 5.30 -0.56
N GLY A 54 -1.69 4.03 -0.74
CA GLY A 54 -1.87 2.99 0.26
C GLY A 54 -3.27 2.41 0.33
N SER A 55 -3.53 1.68 1.40
CA SER A 55 -4.78 0.94 1.58
C SER A 55 -6.01 1.84 1.72
N PHE A 56 -5.81 3.06 2.21
CA PHE A 56 -6.90 4.02 2.36
C PHE A 56 -7.38 4.56 1.01
N ALA A 57 -6.46 4.96 0.14
CA ALA A 57 -6.79 5.42 -1.22
C ALA A 57 -7.45 4.33 -2.08
N LYS A 58 -7.12 3.08 -1.81
CA LYS A 58 -7.65 1.89 -2.50
C LYS A 58 -8.93 1.32 -1.88
N HIS A 59 -9.51 1.95 -0.85
CA HIS A 59 -10.69 1.46 -0.14
C HIS A 59 -10.55 0.05 0.46
N THR A 60 -9.32 -0.39 0.76
CA THR A 60 -9.00 -1.69 1.37
C THR A 60 -8.46 -1.57 2.79
N ALA A 61 -8.54 -0.39 3.39
CA ALA A 61 -8.16 -0.15 4.77
C ALA A 61 -9.11 -0.83 5.76
N THR A 62 -8.55 -1.24 6.91
CA THR A 62 -9.29 -1.75 8.06
C THR A 62 -8.80 -1.04 9.32
N ASN A 63 -9.62 -0.96 10.37
CA ASN A 63 -9.26 -0.28 11.62
C ASN A 63 -8.09 -0.95 12.37
N VAL A 64 -7.78 -2.22 12.07
CA VAL A 64 -6.65 -2.94 12.68
C VAL A 64 -5.29 -2.54 12.08
N LYS A 65 -5.29 -2.20 10.79
CA LYS A 65 -4.11 -1.66 10.10
C LYS A 65 -4.53 -0.92 8.83
N PHE A 66 -4.09 0.31 8.71
CA PHE A 66 -4.22 1.10 7.48
C PHE A 66 -2.99 1.98 7.30
N ASP A 67 -2.68 2.26 6.05
CA ASP A 67 -1.56 3.11 5.65
C ASP A 67 -2.15 4.31 4.89
N LEU A 68 -1.76 5.51 5.28
CA LEU A 68 -2.00 6.75 4.56
C LEU A 68 -0.65 7.25 4.04
N ASP A 69 -0.27 6.76 2.88
CA ASP A 69 0.97 7.18 2.26
C ASP A 69 0.77 8.51 1.53
N LEU A 70 1.77 9.37 1.58
CA LEU A 70 1.84 10.62 0.85
C LEU A 70 2.88 10.50 -0.25
N VAL A 71 2.42 10.49 -1.50
CA VAL A 71 3.31 10.47 -2.66
C VAL A 71 3.70 11.89 -3.03
N GLU A 72 4.99 12.11 -3.18
CA GLU A 72 5.59 13.39 -3.53
C GLU A 72 6.28 13.28 -4.91
N PRO A 73 5.57 13.61 -6.00
CA PRO A 73 6.14 13.53 -7.33
C PRO A 73 7.02 14.74 -7.63
N PHE A 74 8.27 14.49 -7.98
CA PHE A 74 9.24 15.52 -8.37
C PHE A 74 9.46 15.57 -9.88
N LYS A 75 9.78 16.77 -10.39
CA LYS A 75 10.21 16.97 -11.77
C LYS A 75 11.55 16.30 -12.01
N ARG A 76 11.80 15.90 -13.25
CA ARG A 76 13.01 15.20 -13.67
C ARG A 76 14.28 15.96 -13.33
N ASN A 77 14.25 17.25 -13.53
CA ASN A 77 15.39 18.16 -13.37
C ASN A 77 15.55 18.76 -11.96
N ALA A 78 14.63 18.43 -11.02
CA ALA A 78 14.73 18.93 -9.64
C ALA A 78 15.96 18.38 -8.90
N PHE A 79 16.41 17.17 -9.27
CA PHE A 79 17.58 16.52 -8.67
C PHE A 79 18.42 15.80 -9.72
N GLY A 80 19.74 15.80 -9.53
CA GLY A 80 20.68 15.08 -10.39
C GLY A 80 20.53 13.56 -10.29
N ALA A 81 20.32 13.05 -9.08
CA ALA A 81 20.18 11.62 -8.80
C ALA A 81 18.94 11.31 -7.96
N LEU A 82 18.42 10.06 -8.06
CA LEU A 82 17.30 9.61 -7.23
C LEU A 82 17.66 9.51 -5.74
N GLN A 83 18.91 9.15 -5.45
CA GLN A 83 19.39 9.13 -4.06
C GLN A 83 19.44 10.55 -3.48
N GLU A 84 19.88 11.54 -4.25
CA GLU A 84 19.88 12.94 -3.85
C GLU A 84 18.47 13.45 -3.52
N MET A 85 17.48 13.10 -4.36
CA MET A 85 16.07 13.38 -4.08
C MET A 85 15.62 12.77 -2.75
N PHE A 86 15.91 11.49 -2.54
CA PHE A 86 15.51 10.78 -1.32
C PHE A 86 16.17 11.39 -0.08
N ASP A 87 17.48 11.67 -0.15
CA ASP A 87 18.25 12.26 0.93
C ASP A 87 17.78 13.68 1.25
N SER A 88 17.53 14.50 0.23
CA SER A 88 17.01 15.86 0.39
C SER A 88 15.65 15.87 1.11
N VAL A 89 14.72 15.00 0.73
CA VAL A 89 13.40 14.92 1.38
C VAL A 89 13.54 14.42 2.83
N HIS A 90 14.38 13.42 3.06
CA HIS A 90 14.62 12.93 4.41
C HIS A 90 15.20 14.03 5.31
N ASP A 91 16.25 14.72 4.84
CA ASP A 91 16.99 15.71 5.64
C ASP A 91 16.12 16.96 5.88
N PHE A 92 15.31 17.37 4.88
CA PHE A 92 14.31 18.41 5.05
C PHE A 92 13.31 18.05 6.17
N LEU A 93 12.71 16.87 6.12
CA LEU A 93 11.77 16.43 7.16
C LEU A 93 12.44 16.30 8.53
N ALA A 94 13.67 15.79 8.57
CA ALA A 94 14.43 15.67 9.83
C ALA A 94 14.73 17.03 10.47
N GLU A 95 15.08 18.04 9.69
CA GLU A 95 15.31 19.40 10.20
C GLU A 95 14.00 20.10 10.60
N GLU A 96 12.95 19.94 9.78
CA GLU A 96 11.64 20.56 10.00
C GLU A 96 10.97 20.08 11.31
N TYR A 97 11.17 18.80 11.64
CA TYR A 97 10.62 18.19 12.85
C TYR A 97 11.65 18.04 14.00
N LYS A 98 12.80 18.69 13.89
CA LYS A 98 13.83 18.68 14.92
C LYS A 98 13.29 19.19 16.25
N ASN A 99 13.59 18.48 17.33
CA ASN A 99 13.15 18.81 18.70
C ASN A 99 11.62 18.82 18.93
N THR A 100 10.81 18.27 18.02
CA THR A 100 9.36 18.19 18.18
C THR A 100 8.85 16.87 18.76
N GLY A 101 9.77 15.90 18.99
CA GLY A 101 9.42 14.53 19.37
C GLY A 101 8.97 13.64 18.20
N VAL A 102 8.90 14.18 16.99
CA VAL A 102 8.62 13.40 15.77
C VAL A 102 9.87 12.62 15.37
N THR A 103 9.70 11.36 14.99
CA THR A 103 10.79 10.50 14.51
C THR A 103 10.72 10.37 12.98
N ILE A 104 11.82 10.67 12.31
CA ILE A 104 11.98 10.51 10.86
C ILE A 104 12.88 9.30 10.60
N ARG A 105 12.43 8.36 9.78
CA ARG A 105 13.13 7.11 9.50
C ARG A 105 13.23 6.86 8.01
N ARG A 106 14.44 6.50 7.54
CA ARG A 106 14.62 5.98 6.20
C ARG A 106 14.01 4.58 6.12
N GLN A 107 13.23 4.35 5.09
CA GLN A 107 12.68 3.04 4.76
C GLN A 107 13.14 2.65 3.35
N LYS A 108 12.68 1.52 2.85
CA LYS A 108 13.13 0.97 1.57
C LYS A 108 12.94 1.94 0.39
N VAL A 109 11.74 2.50 0.26
CA VAL A 109 11.37 3.44 -0.83
C VAL A 109 10.63 4.66 -0.31
N SER A 110 10.44 4.78 0.99
CA SER A 110 9.70 5.84 1.67
C SER A 110 10.46 6.37 2.87
N ILE A 111 9.99 7.47 3.40
CA ILE A 111 10.46 8.08 4.63
C ILE A 111 9.31 8.00 5.62
N GLY A 112 9.50 7.21 6.67
CA GLY A 112 8.53 7.08 7.76
C GLY A 112 8.58 8.29 8.68
N VAL A 113 7.42 8.91 8.93
CA VAL A 113 7.22 10.01 9.86
C VAL A 113 6.31 9.53 10.97
N SER A 114 6.83 9.45 12.20
CA SER A 114 6.10 9.00 13.37
C SER A 114 5.95 10.14 14.37
N PHE A 115 4.73 10.59 14.58
CA PHE A 115 4.38 11.62 15.56
C PHE A 115 4.25 11.00 16.95
N PRO A 116 4.62 11.72 18.02
CA PRO A 116 4.43 11.22 19.38
C PRO A 116 2.96 10.91 19.67
N ILE A 117 2.73 9.99 20.60
CA ILE A 117 1.40 9.65 21.08
C ILE A 117 0.83 10.86 21.82
N GLU A 118 -0.32 11.36 21.38
CA GLU A 118 -1.06 12.43 22.04
C GLU A 118 -1.95 11.86 23.17
N GLU A 119 -2.34 12.70 24.11
CA GLU A 119 -3.24 12.30 25.21
C GLU A 119 -4.54 11.71 24.64
N GLY A 120 -4.90 10.51 25.09
CA GLY A 120 -6.07 9.77 24.63
C GLY A 120 -5.86 8.89 23.40
N ASP A 121 -4.66 8.88 22.82
CA ASP A 121 -4.33 7.99 21.71
C ASP A 121 -3.70 6.68 22.22
N GLU A 122 -4.06 5.56 21.59
CA GLU A 122 -3.47 4.24 21.89
C GLU A 122 -2.15 4.00 21.14
N LYS A 123 -1.88 4.74 20.05
CA LYS A 123 -0.74 4.54 19.18
C LYS A 123 -0.31 5.86 18.50
N PRO A 124 0.96 5.96 18.06
CA PRO A 124 1.44 7.12 17.33
C PRO A 124 0.74 7.26 15.97
N VAL A 125 0.67 8.49 15.48
CA VAL A 125 0.32 8.74 14.07
C VAL A 125 1.57 8.44 13.23
N GLU A 126 1.46 7.50 12.31
CA GLU A 126 2.51 7.14 11.38
C GLU A 126 2.08 7.43 9.94
N LEU A 127 2.99 8.00 9.16
CA LEU A 127 2.81 8.34 7.76
C LEU A 127 4.06 7.95 6.97
N ASP A 128 3.88 7.47 5.77
CA ASP A 128 4.95 7.21 4.84
C ASP A 128 4.96 8.28 3.74
N VAL A 129 6.04 9.04 3.65
CA VAL A 129 6.31 9.98 2.55
C VAL A 129 7.09 9.24 1.48
N VAL A 130 6.54 9.17 0.26
CA VAL A 130 7.09 8.42 -0.87
C VAL A 130 7.58 9.40 -1.94
N PRO A 131 8.84 9.81 -1.92
CA PRO A 131 9.40 10.65 -2.97
C PRO A 131 9.56 9.84 -4.26
N GLY A 132 9.05 10.37 -5.37
CA GLY A 132 9.18 9.77 -6.68
C GLY A 132 9.53 10.82 -7.73
N ARG A 133 10.48 10.54 -8.62
CA ARG A 133 10.86 11.43 -9.71
C ARG A 133 10.19 10.98 -11.00
N GLU A 134 9.63 11.92 -11.77
CA GLU A 134 9.06 11.60 -13.07
C GLU A 134 10.04 10.81 -13.95
N LEU A 135 9.51 9.90 -14.75
CA LEU A 135 10.32 8.99 -15.57
C LEU A 135 10.94 9.72 -16.76
N SER A 136 10.17 10.61 -17.43
CA SER A 136 10.57 11.38 -18.59
C SER A 136 10.21 12.84 -18.36
N ASP A 137 11.03 13.75 -18.90
CA ASP A 137 10.87 15.18 -18.71
C ASP A 137 9.49 15.69 -19.16
N ASN A 138 8.83 16.41 -18.26
CA ASN A 138 7.52 17.04 -18.46
C ASN A 138 6.38 16.10 -18.92
N ASN A 139 6.48 14.79 -18.65
CA ASN A 139 5.47 13.81 -19.06
C ASN A 139 4.66 13.24 -17.89
N TYR A 140 4.91 13.68 -16.65
CA TYR A 140 4.24 13.12 -15.48
C TYR A 140 2.73 13.34 -15.48
N LEU A 141 2.26 14.51 -15.91
CA LEU A 141 0.84 14.86 -15.91
C LEU A 141 0.00 13.94 -16.82
N ASP A 142 0.62 13.40 -17.86
CA ASP A 142 -0.03 12.47 -18.79
C ASP A 142 0.19 11.01 -18.40
N SER A 143 1.43 10.64 -18.04
CA SER A 143 1.81 9.27 -17.79
C SER A 143 1.60 8.81 -16.34
N HIS A 144 1.79 9.72 -15.37
CA HIS A 144 1.89 9.45 -13.92
C HIS A 144 3.01 8.45 -13.56
N ASP A 145 3.96 8.22 -14.46
CA ASP A 145 5.06 7.29 -14.26
C ASP A 145 6.15 7.93 -13.39
N LEU A 146 6.57 7.22 -12.36
CA LEU A 146 7.58 7.64 -11.40
C LEU A 146 8.72 6.62 -11.30
N ASN A 147 9.91 7.11 -10.99
CA ASN A 147 11.02 6.32 -10.47
C ASN A 147 11.11 6.53 -8.95
N LEU A 148 11.04 5.43 -8.20
CA LEU A 148 11.32 5.40 -6.75
C LEU A 148 12.77 5.01 -6.53
N CYS A 149 13.41 5.61 -5.52
CA CYS A 149 14.75 5.26 -5.09
C CYS A 149 14.70 4.13 -4.06
N PHE A 150 15.51 3.07 -4.24
CA PHE A 150 15.78 2.10 -3.19
C PHE A 150 16.88 2.62 -2.26
N ASN A 151 16.53 2.88 -1.03
CA ASN A 151 17.46 3.38 -0.02
C ASN A 151 18.25 2.28 0.71
N GLU A 152 17.93 1.00 0.46
CA GLU A 152 18.56 -0.16 1.09
C GLU A 152 18.92 -1.20 0.05
N ASP A 153 19.96 -1.99 0.34
CA ASP A 153 20.23 -3.21 -0.43
C ASP A 153 19.08 -4.21 -0.20
N HIS A 154 18.49 -4.67 -1.27
CA HIS A 154 17.41 -5.65 -1.22
C HIS A 154 17.48 -6.58 -2.41
N TRP A 155 17.43 -7.88 -2.17
CA TRP A 155 17.28 -8.98 -3.15
C TRP A 155 17.47 -8.57 -4.61
N GLY A 156 18.75 -8.47 -5.06
CA GLY A 156 19.10 -8.08 -6.42
C GLY A 156 19.09 -6.59 -6.75
N PHE A 157 18.63 -5.74 -5.82
CA PHE A 157 18.70 -4.27 -5.95
C PHE A 157 19.72 -3.73 -4.96
N LYS A 158 20.65 -2.91 -5.44
CA LYS A 158 21.60 -2.18 -4.62
C LYS A 158 20.97 -0.86 -4.15
N LYS A 159 21.42 -0.36 -3.00
CA LYS A 159 21.11 1.01 -2.58
C LYS A 159 21.38 1.99 -3.72
N GLY A 160 20.43 2.92 -3.95
CA GLY A 160 20.48 3.87 -5.06
C GLY A 160 19.93 3.32 -6.39
N SER A 161 19.54 2.03 -6.48
CA SER A 161 18.81 1.53 -7.63
C SER A 161 17.39 2.11 -7.69
N SER A 162 16.75 1.99 -8.85
CA SER A 162 15.42 2.56 -9.07
C SER A 162 14.40 1.52 -9.48
N GLN A 163 13.16 1.78 -9.12
CA GLN A 163 12.02 1.02 -9.62
C GLN A 163 11.02 1.98 -10.27
N LYS A 164 10.69 1.70 -11.54
CA LYS A 164 9.54 2.34 -12.18
C LYS A 164 8.27 1.91 -11.46
N THR A 165 7.37 2.84 -11.26
CA THR A 165 6.02 2.59 -10.74
C THR A 165 5.01 3.59 -11.30
N ASN A 166 3.74 3.22 -11.25
CA ASN A 166 2.62 4.11 -11.50
C ASN A 166 1.55 3.88 -10.43
N ILE A 167 1.62 4.67 -9.39
CA ILE A 167 0.74 4.51 -8.22
C ILE A 167 -0.72 4.83 -8.58
N GLN A 168 -0.95 5.76 -9.52
CA GLN A 168 -2.30 6.05 -10.01
C GLN A 168 -2.92 4.84 -10.72
N LYS A 169 -2.14 4.12 -11.54
CA LYS A 169 -2.61 2.86 -12.17
C LYS A 169 -2.89 1.77 -11.13
N GLN A 170 -2.12 1.70 -10.04
CA GLN A 170 -2.42 0.76 -8.95
C GLN A 170 -3.73 1.11 -8.22
N ILE A 171 -4.05 2.41 -8.06
CA ILE A 171 -5.30 2.86 -7.47
C ILE A 171 -6.47 2.58 -8.44
N SER A 172 -6.35 2.98 -9.71
CA SER A 172 -7.41 2.78 -10.71
C SER A 172 -7.69 1.30 -11.00
N HIS A 173 -6.71 0.42 -10.82
CA HIS A 173 -6.88 -1.03 -11.00
C HIS A 173 -7.91 -1.64 -10.06
N ILE A 174 -8.11 -1.05 -8.87
CA ILE A 174 -9.09 -1.51 -7.88
C ILE A 174 -10.35 -0.63 -7.83
N GLU A 175 -10.33 0.50 -8.51
CA GLU A 175 -11.46 1.43 -8.55
C GLU A 175 -12.72 0.74 -9.09
N GLY A 176 -13.86 0.98 -8.46
CA GLY A 176 -15.14 0.34 -8.82
C GLY A 176 -15.28 -1.11 -8.37
N LYS A 177 -14.24 -1.78 -7.89
CA LYS A 177 -14.23 -3.19 -7.47
C LYS A 177 -14.67 -3.37 -6.01
N SER A 178 -15.87 -2.91 -5.67
CA SER A 178 -16.38 -2.95 -4.29
C SER A 178 -16.49 -4.37 -3.71
N SER A 179 -16.80 -5.34 -4.56
CA SER A 179 -16.88 -6.76 -4.20
C SER A 179 -15.52 -7.32 -3.80
N GLU A 180 -14.51 -7.07 -4.62
CA GLU A 180 -13.13 -7.47 -4.39
C GLU A 180 -12.56 -6.79 -3.15
N CYS A 181 -12.86 -5.50 -2.96
CA CYS A 181 -12.46 -4.76 -1.75
C CYS A 181 -12.97 -5.41 -0.45
N GLN A 182 -14.17 -5.99 -0.46
CA GLN A 182 -14.70 -6.72 0.70
C GLN A 182 -13.87 -7.97 1.00
N ILE A 183 -13.56 -8.78 -0.02
CA ILE A 183 -12.77 -10.00 0.13
C ILE A 183 -11.32 -9.66 0.51
N ILE A 184 -10.73 -8.64 -0.09
CA ILE A 184 -9.39 -8.14 0.27
C ILE A 184 -9.35 -7.75 1.76
N ARG A 185 -10.34 -7.02 2.26
CA ARG A 185 -10.40 -6.65 3.69
C ARG A 185 -10.52 -7.86 4.59
N LEU A 186 -11.36 -8.85 4.26
CA LEU A 186 -11.47 -10.10 5.02
C LEU A 186 -10.14 -10.84 5.09
N LEU A 187 -9.43 -11.00 3.98
CA LEU A 187 -8.13 -11.66 3.95
C LEU A 187 -7.03 -10.85 4.67
N LYS A 188 -7.08 -9.52 4.63
CA LYS A 188 -6.17 -8.66 5.41
C LYS A 188 -6.42 -8.78 6.92
N ILE A 189 -7.68 -8.86 7.35
CA ILE A 189 -8.07 -9.09 8.75
C ILE A 189 -7.55 -10.46 9.21
N TRP A 190 -7.85 -11.51 8.43
CA TRP A 190 -7.35 -12.87 8.70
C TRP A 190 -5.81 -12.89 8.78
N LYS A 191 -5.12 -12.31 7.79
CA LYS A 191 -3.67 -12.21 7.77
C LYS A 191 -3.13 -11.58 9.06
N LYS A 192 -3.73 -10.48 9.52
CA LYS A 192 -3.31 -9.78 10.75
C LYS A 192 -3.58 -10.61 12.00
N GLN A 193 -4.75 -11.22 12.11
CA GLN A 193 -5.12 -12.07 13.27
C GLN A 193 -4.25 -13.32 13.39
N LYS A 194 -3.81 -13.88 12.26
CA LYS A 194 -2.95 -15.08 12.20
C LYS A 194 -1.46 -14.74 12.10
N ASP A 195 -1.08 -13.47 12.25
CA ASP A 195 0.30 -12.96 12.10
C ASP A 195 1.03 -13.43 10.83
N LYS A 196 0.31 -13.56 9.72
CA LYS A 196 0.88 -13.99 8.45
C LYS A 196 1.71 -12.88 7.82
N LYS A 197 2.86 -13.22 7.21
CA LYS A 197 3.84 -12.26 6.68
C LYS A 197 3.66 -11.94 5.19
N TYR A 198 2.61 -12.45 4.55
CA TYR A 198 2.33 -12.17 3.12
C TYR A 198 2.18 -10.67 2.87
N LYS A 199 2.69 -10.21 1.74
CA LYS A 199 2.51 -8.81 1.32
C LYS A 199 1.03 -8.53 1.07
N ALA A 200 0.50 -7.43 1.61
CA ALA A 200 -0.90 -7.04 1.40
C ALA A 200 -1.22 -6.81 -0.09
N PHE A 201 -0.24 -6.34 -0.86
CA PHE A 201 -0.38 -6.12 -2.30
C PHE A 201 -0.52 -7.43 -3.08
N VAL A 202 0.15 -8.53 -2.66
CA VAL A 202 -0.09 -9.87 -3.24
C VAL A 202 -1.54 -10.30 -3.03
N ILE A 203 -2.08 -10.14 -1.80
CA ILE A 203 -3.49 -10.47 -1.51
C ILE A 203 -4.43 -9.65 -2.38
N GLU A 204 -4.17 -8.36 -2.55
CA GLU A 204 -4.99 -7.44 -3.36
C GLU A 204 -5.07 -7.92 -4.82
N LEU A 205 -3.93 -8.12 -5.47
CA LEU A 205 -3.86 -8.58 -6.85
C LEU A 205 -4.43 -9.99 -7.03
N ALA A 206 -4.18 -10.88 -6.07
CA ALA A 206 -4.66 -12.25 -6.10
C ALA A 206 -6.18 -12.33 -6.03
N VAL A 207 -6.83 -11.53 -5.18
CA VAL A 207 -8.30 -11.45 -5.08
C VAL A 207 -8.89 -10.90 -6.39
N ILE A 208 -8.32 -9.81 -6.91
CA ILE A 208 -8.78 -9.22 -8.17
C ILE A 208 -8.68 -10.25 -9.30
N ARG A 209 -7.55 -10.98 -9.39
CA ARG A 209 -7.35 -12.04 -10.38
C ARG A 209 -8.32 -13.20 -10.21
N ALA A 210 -8.55 -13.66 -8.97
CA ALA A 210 -9.46 -14.78 -8.70
C ALA A 210 -10.92 -14.45 -9.06
N LEU A 211 -11.35 -13.21 -8.81
CA LEU A 211 -12.73 -12.78 -9.06
C LEU A 211 -12.95 -12.20 -10.46
N ASP A 212 -11.91 -12.12 -11.28
CA ASP A 212 -12.03 -11.70 -12.68
C ASP A 212 -12.89 -12.72 -13.46
N GLY A 213 -14.03 -12.25 -13.99
CA GLY A 213 -15.00 -13.11 -14.66
C GLY A 213 -15.80 -14.04 -13.75
N TYR A 214 -15.73 -13.91 -12.42
CA TYR A 214 -16.55 -14.69 -11.50
C TYR A 214 -18.04 -14.41 -11.71
N ASN A 215 -18.81 -15.46 -11.99
CA ASN A 215 -20.25 -15.40 -12.28
C ASN A 215 -21.12 -16.25 -11.32
N GLY A 216 -20.52 -16.70 -10.19
CA GLY A 216 -21.24 -17.49 -9.18
C GLY A 216 -22.07 -16.63 -8.23
N ASP A 217 -22.45 -17.21 -7.08
CA ASP A 217 -23.22 -16.53 -6.04
C ASP A 217 -22.46 -15.31 -5.49
N MET A 218 -23.10 -14.15 -5.50
CA MET A 218 -22.52 -12.87 -5.08
C MET A 218 -22.46 -12.67 -3.56
N GLY A 219 -22.83 -13.67 -2.76
CA GLY A 219 -22.64 -13.66 -1.30
C GLY A 219 -21.15 -13.53 -0.90
N LEU A 220 -20.90 -13.02 0.31
CA LEU A 220 -19.52 -12.88 0.81
C LEU A 220 -18.81 -14.23 0.94
N TRP A 221 -19.50 -15.22 1.50
CA TRP A 221 -18.93 -16.56 1.70
C TRP A 221 -18.61 -17.27 0.39
N PRO A 222 -19.51 -17.37 -0.61
CA PRO A 222 -19.20 -17.98 -1.89
C PRO A 222 -17.99 -17.34 -2.59
N ARG A 223 -17.90 -16.02 -2.61
CA ARG A 223 -16.77 -15.29 -3.20
C ARG A 223 -15.46 -15.51 -2.43
N LEU A 224 -15.50 -15.45 -1.10
CA LEU A 224 -14.31 -15.72 -0.27
C LEU A 224 -13.84 -17.16 -0.48
N LYS A 225 -14.76 -18.14 -0.43
CA LYS A 225 -14.48 -19.55 -0.66
C LYS A 225 -13.85 -19.76 -2.03
N TYR A 226 -14.46 -19.23 -3.08
CA TYR A 226 -13.91 -19.33 -4.44
C TYR A 226 -12.51 -18.72 -4.56
N THR A 227 -12.29 -17.55 -3.93
CA THR A 227 -10.97 -16.92 -3.90
C THR A 227 -9.94 -17.81 -3.19
N MET A 228 -10.29 -18.40 -2.05
CA MET A 228 -9.39 -19.30 -1.31
C MET A 228 -9.08 -20.55 -2.13
N GLU A 229 -10.09 -21.19 -2.75
CA GLU A 229 -9.91 -22.35 -3.63
C GLU A 229 -9.01 -22.01 -4.82
N TYR A 230 -9.26 -20.89 -5.49
CA TYR A 230 -8.44 -20.42 -6.60
C TYR A 230 -6.97 -20.21 -6.19
N LEU A 231 -6.72 -19.56 -5.05
CA LEU A 231 -5.37 -19.35 -4.54
C LEU A 231 -4.69 -20.64 -4.09
N ARG A 232 -5.42 -21.54 -3.43
CA ARG A 232 -4.92 -22.88 -3.10
C ARG A 232 -4.42 -23.62 -4.33
N ASP A 233 -5.19 -23.56 -5.41
CA ASP A 233 -4.90 -24.34 -6.60
C ASP A 233 -3.74 -23.73 -7.42
N HIS A 234 -3.61 -22.39 -7.43
CA HIS A 234 -2.68 -21.73 -8.35
C HIS A 234 -1.45 -21.07 -7.73
N ILE A 235 -1.50 -20.57 -6.48
CA ILE A 235 -0.43 -19.71 -5.93
C ILE A 235 0.97 -20.35 -5.96
N ALA A 236 1.05 -21.67 -5.85
CA ALA A 236 2.30 -22.42 -5.84
C ALA A 236 2.75 -22.88 -7.25
N GLU A 237 1.94 -22.68 -8.29
CA GLU A 237 2.32 -23.02 -9.66
C GLU A 237 3.39 -22.06 -10.17
N SER A 238 4.42 -22.57 -10.85
CA SER A 238 5.48 -21.75 -11.46
C SER A 238 4.97 -20.81 -12.56
N SER A 239 3.85 -21.17 -13.19
CA SER A 239 3.15 -20.39 -14.22
C SER A 239 2.23 -19.30 -13.65
N PHE A 240 2.01 -19.27 -12.34
CA PHE A 240 1.16 -18.27 -11.73
C PHE A 240 1.91 -16.96 -11.50
N HIS A 241 1.48 -15.91 -12.18
CA HIS A 241 2.08 -14.58 -12.14
C HIS A 241 1.05 -13.53 -11.75
N LEU A 242 1.45 -12.55 -10.94
CA LEU A 242 0.67 -11.36 -10.61
C LEU A 242 1.51 -10.12 -10.92
N PHE A 243 1.23 -9.50 -12.04
CA PHE A 243 1.96 -8.31 -12.46
C PHE A 243 1.40 -7.05 -11.79
N ASP A 244 2.30 -6.18 -11.33
CA ASP A 244 1.98 -4.87 -10.79
C ASP A 244 1.35 -4.00 -11.89
N PRO A 245 0.10 -3.50 -11.73
CA PRO A 245 -0.52 -2.61 -12.71
C PRO A 245 0.29 -1.32 -12.99
N GLY A 246 1.08 -0.88 -12.01
CA GLY A 246 1.97 0.27 -12.13
C GLY A 246 3.30 -0.04 -12.80
N ASN A 247 3.66 -1.31 -12.92
CA ASN A 247 4.88 -1.77 -13.57
C ASN A 247 4.75 -3.22 -14.02
N THR A 248 4.31 -3.45 -15.24
CA THR A 248 4.04 -4.78 -15.80
C THR A 248 5.28 -5.69 -15.90
N ASN A 249 6.49 -5.17 -15.70
CA ASN A 249 7.71 -5.97 -15.58
C ASN A 249 7.94 -6.51 -14.16
N ASN A 250 7.12 -6.06 -13.18
CA ASN A 250 7.21 -6.47 -11.79
C ASN A 250 6.19 -7.58 -11.50
N ASP A 251 6.64 -8.83 -11.52
CA ASP A 251 5.85 -9.96 -11.03
C ASP A 251 5.94 -10.02 -9.50
N VAL A 252 4.86 -9.61 -8.83
CA VAL A 252 4.81 -9.50 -7.37
C VAL A 252 4.90 -10.87 -6.69
N VAL A 253 4.33 -11.93 -7.32
CA VAL A 253 4.43 -13.31 -6.85
C VAL A 253 5.82 -13.87 -7.11
N GLY A 254 6.44 -13.51 -8.21
CA GLY A 254 7.83 -13.90 -8.53
C GLY A 254 8.86 -13.45 -7.50
N THR A 255 8.51 -12.43 -6.67
CA THR A 255 9.35 -12.00 -5.55
C THR A 255 9.16 -12.82 -4.27
N MET A 256 8.21 -13.75 -4.22
CA MET A 256 8.00 -14.65 -3.08
C MET A 256 8.93 -15.88 -3.19
N GLN A 257 9.43 -16.34 -2.04
CA GLN A 257 10.14 -17.60 -1.99
C GLN A 257 9.17 -18.78 -2.17
N ASP A 258 9.63 -19.91 -2.68
CA ASP A 258 8.79 -21.08 -2.89
C ASP A 258 8.12 -21.56 -1.60
N TYR A 259 8.83 -21.52 -0.47
CA TYR A 259 8.25 -21.89 0.83
C TYR A 259 7.12 -20.95 1.27
N ASP A 260 7.20 -19.65 0.94
CA ASP A 260 6.11 -18.68 1.22
C ASP A 260 4.88 -18.97 0.38
N ARG A 261 5.09 -19.34 -0.90
CA ARG A 261 4.00 -19.73 -1.82
C ARG A 261 3.32 -21.01 -1.35
N GLN A 262 4.10 -22.02 -0.93
CA GLN A 262 3.57 -23.28 -0.37
C GLN A 262 2.84 -23.03 0.96
N SER A 263 3.38 -22.19 1.83
CA SER A 263 2.70 -21.80 3.08
C SER A 263 1.37 -21.10 2.79
N PHE A 264 1.34 -20.19 1.81
CA PHE A 264 0.11 -19.50 1.42
C PHE A 264 -0.95 -20.48 0.87
N LYS A 265 -0.52 -21.43 0.02
CA LYS A 265 -1.39 -22.51 -0.47
C LYS A 265 -2.01 -23.29 0.68
N SER A 266 -1.20 -23.78 1.62
CA SER A 266 -1.66 -24.54 2.78
C SER A 266 -2.61 -23.73 3.69
N ASP A 267 -2.37 -22.44 3.83
CA ASP A 267 -3.26 -21.55 4.59
C ASP A 267 -4.63 -21.37 3.92
N MET A 268 -4.74 -21.55 2.61
CA MET A 268 -6.01 -21.48 1.90
C MET A 268 -6.80 -22.80 1.93
N GLU A 269 -6.18 -23.91 2.37
CA GLU A 269 -6.82 -25.20 2.59
C GLU A 269 -7.50 -25.31 3.96
N SER A 270 -7.06 -24.53 4.96
CA SER A 270 -7.49 -24.58 6.36
C SER A 270 -8.70 -23.69 6.64
#